data_bf732eaeddd753c0dfaf5200a7372127
#
_entry.id   bf732eaeddd753c0dfaf5200a7372127
#
_cell.length_a   1.000
_cell.length_b   1.000
_cell.length_c   1.000
_cell.angle_alpha   90.00
_cell.angle_beta   90.00
_cell.angle_gamma   90.00
#
_symmetry.space_group_name_H-M   'P 1'
#
loop_
_entity.id
_entity.type
_entity.pdbx_description
1 polymer ?
#
loop_
_entity_poly.entity_id
_entity_poly.type
_entity_poly.pdbx_seq_one_letter_code
_entity_poly.pdbx_strand_id
1 'polypeptide(L)'
;MLTLKLLRESPDLVIRRLAVKNFDARAIVEAVIALDDRRKALQTESDALLAQQKKAAAAIGQLMKEGKKAEAEAAKAEVAALKARSGELLAQADVNDQELQAQLVLLPNLPCELVPEGKGAEDNVVVKTGGEEPSLPEGALPHWELARKYDIIDFDLGVKITGAGFPVYKGKGAKLQRALINYFLDRNTAAGYREVEPPVLVNAASGFGTGQLPDKEGQMYHAALDNFYLVPTAEVPVTNIFRDVILSAGDFPQKLTAYTPCFRREAGSYGKDVRGLNRLHQFDKVEIVRVEKPENSYAALDEMVAHVESLVKELGLRYRILRLCGGDMSFTSALTYDFELWSAAQGRWLEISSVSNFESYQANRLKCRYKDENGKTQLAHTLNGSSLALPRVVAALLEDNQKDGCIVIPECLRPYTGFDRID
;
A
#
# COMPACT_ATOMS: atom_id res chain seq x y z
N MET A 1 10.24 -3.38 -1.28
CA MET A 1 11.68 -3.02 -1.12
C MET A 1 12.46 -3.56 -2.30
N LEU A 2 13.36 -2.78 -2.89
CA LEU A 2 14.21 -3.23 -3.98
C LEU A 2 15.10 -4.39 -3.52
N THR A 3 15.42 -5.30 -4.44
CA THR A 3 16.29 -6.45 -4.12
C THR A 3 17.76 -6.07 -4.18
N LEU A 4 18.60 -6.64 -3.31
CA LEU A 4 20.06 -6.47 -3.36
C LEU A 4 20.63 -6.89 -4.72
N LYS A 5 20.04 -7.93 -5.33
CA LYS A 5 20.45 -8.38 -6.66
C LYS A 5 20.33 -7.25 -7.70
N LEU A 6 19.17 -6.61 -7.77
CA LEU A 6 18.91 -5.48 -8.69
C LEU A 6 19.89 -4.33 -8.46
N LEU A 7 20.09 -3.94 -7.19
CA LEU A 7 20.98 -2.84 -6.80
C LEU A 7 22.44 -3.11 -7.17
N ARG A 8 22.89 -4.36 -7.14
CA ARG A 8 24.26 -4.74 -7.52
C ARG A 8 24.45 -4.93 -9.02
N GLU A 9 23.49 -5.55 -9.69
CA GLU A 9 23.60 -5.85 -11.12
C GLU A 9 23.35 -4.63 -12.00
N SER A 10 22.56 -3.66 -11.53
CA SER A 10 22.12 -2.51 -12.32
C SER A 10 22.01 -1.20 -11.52
N PRO A 11 23.04 -0.77 -10.76
CA PRO A 11 22.97 0.41 -9.92
C PRO A 11 22.65 1.69 -10.68
N ASP A 12 23.26 1.90 -11.85
CA ASP A 12 23.01 3.09 -12.67
C ASP A 12 21.59 3.13 -13.24
N LEU A 13 20.99 1.97 -13.55
CA LEU A 13 19.59 1.89 -13.95
C LEU A 13 18.68 2.33 -12.80
N VAL A 14 18.94 1.83 -11.58
CA VAL A 14 18.18 2.18 -10.38
C VAL A 14 18.24 3.69 -10.14
N ILE A 15 19.44 4.28 -10.17
CA ILE A 15 19.64 5.72 -9.97
C ILE A 15 18.87 6.54 -11.02
N ARG A 16 19.00 6.18 -12.31
CA ARG A 16 18.27 6.87 -13.39
C ARG A 16 16.76 6.76 -13.26
N ARG A 17 16.23 5.55 -12.93
CA ARG A 17 14.79 5.35 -12.81
C ARG A 17 14.21 6.08 -11.59
N LEU A 18 14.93 6.11 -10.47
CA LEU A 18 14.50 6.84 -9.28
C LEU A 18 14.53 8.37 -9.46
N ALA A 19 15.37 8.87 -10.36
CA ALA A 19 15.35 10.29 -10.73
C ALA A 19 14.00 10.72 -11.36
N VAL A 20 13.27 9.80 -12.02
CA VAL A 20 11.90 10.06 -12.52
C VAL A 20 10.94 10.38 -11.37
N LYS A 21 11.14 9.80 -10.18
CA LYS A 21 10.42 10.14 -8.94
C LYS A 21 11.00 11.37 -8.20
N ASN A 22 11.86 12.14 -8.84
CA ASN A 22 12.58 13.26 -8.21
C ASN A 22 13.42 12.83 -6.98
N PHE A 23 13.88 11.57 -6.96
CA PHE A 23 14.62 10.99 -5.84
C PHE A 23 16.10 10.77 -6.22
N ASP A 24 17.01 11.45 -5.51
CA ASP A 24 18.45 11.21 -5.64
C ASP A 24 18.84 9.96 -4.83
N ALA A 25 19.04 8.85 -5.55
CA ALA A 25 19.33 7.56 -4.96
C ALA A 25 20.82 7.24 -4.86
N ARG A 26 21.71 8.02 -5.48
CA ARG A 26 23.14 7.66 -5.66
C ARG A 26 23.81 7.28 -4.36
N ALA A 27 23.80 8.18 -3.37
CA ALA A 27 24.50 7.94 -2.10
C ALA A 27 23.94 6.72 -1.35
N ILE A 28 22.62 6.49 -1.41
CA ILE A 28 21.97 5.36 -0.74
C ILE A 28 22.32 4.04 -1.45
N VAL A 29 22.31 4.02 -2.78
CA VAL A 29 22.67 2.83 -3.56
C VAL A 29 24.12 2.44 -3.30
N GLU A 30 25.04 3.40 -3.30
CA GLU A 30 26.46 3.17 -2.99
C GLU A 30 26.64 2.64 -1.55
N ALA A 31 25.94 3.22 -0.57
CA ALA A 31 25.96 2.75 0.82
C ALA A 31 25.44 1.32 0.97
N VAL A 32 24.32 1.00 0.30
CA VAL A 32 23.74 -0.36 0.30
C VAL A 32 24.72 -1.38 -0.28
N ILE A 33 25.40 -1.06 -1.39
CA ILE A 33 26.39 -1.94 -2.01
C ILE A 33 27.58 -2.16 -1.06
N ALA A 34 28.10 -1.11 -0.44
CA ALA A 34 29.21 -1.19 0.52
C ALA A 34 28.84 -2.05 1.76
N LEU A 35 27.62 -1.87 2.30
CA LEU A 35 27.11 -2.65 3.43
C LEU A 35 26.91 -4.13 3.06
N ASP A 36 26.43 -4.43 1.83
CA ASP A 36 26.33 -5.81 1.36
C ASP A 36 27.69 -6.47 1.15
N ASP A 37 28.71 -5.72 0.70
CA ASP A 37 30.07 -6.21 0.59
C ASP A 37 30.67 -6.52 1.98
N ARG A 38 30.43 -5.64 2.97
CA ARG A 38 30.81 -5.89 4.37
C ARG A 38 30.09 -7.10 4.94
N ARG A 39 28.79 -7.27 4.66
CA ARG A 39 28.01 -8.45 5.07
C ARG A 39 28.64 -9.76 4.55
N LYS A 40 29.04 -9.79 3.27
CA LYS A 40 29.70 -10.94 2.65
C LYS A 40 31.07 -11.23 3.26
N ALA A 41 31.84 -10.19 3.55
CA ALA A 41 33.15 -10.33 4.22
C ALA A 41 32.99 -10.93 5.63
N LEU A 42 32.07 -10.39 6.43
CA LEU A 42 31.76 -10.89 7.78
C LEU A 42 31.28 -12.36 7.75
N GLN A 43 30.43 -12.72 6.78
CA GLN A 43 29.99 -14.10 6.60
C GLN A 43 31.17 -15.03 6.27
N THR A 44 32.05 -14.62 5.37
CA THR A 44 33.22 -15.42 4.99
C THR A 44 34.16 -15.63 6.18
N GLU A 45 34.41 -14.55 6.99
CA GLU A 45 35.23 -14.65 8.20
C GLU A 45 34.59 -15.57 9.24
N SER A 46 33.27 -15.45 9.44
CA SER A 46 32.50 -16.28 10.35
C SER A 46 32.57 -17.77 9.98
N ASP A 47 32.38 -18.09 8.68
CA ASP A 47 32.46 -19.47 8.19
C ASP A 47 33.86 -20.06 8.36
N ALA A 48 34.92 -19.27 8.14
CA ALA A 48 36.28 -19.68 8.37
C ALA A 48 36.60 -19.97 9.85
N LEU A 49 36.12 -19.09 10.76
CA LEU A 49 36.24 -19.29 12.21
C LEU A 49 35.50 -20.54 12.71
N LEU A 50 34.27 -20.77 12.21
CA LEU A 50 33.52 -21.99 12.55
C LEU A 50 34.23 -23.25 12.09
N ALA A 51 34.85 -23.24 10.92
CA ALA A 51 35.66 -24.38 10.44
C ALA A 51 36.86 -24.60 11.35
N GLN A 52 37.58 -23.53 11.77
CA GLN A 52 38.70 -23.62 12.70
C GLN A 52 38.27 -24.17 14.06
N GLN A 53 37.15 -23.67 14.63
CA GLN A 53 36.58 -24.16 15.90
C GLN A 53 36.29 -25.66 15.85
N LYS A 54 35.65 -26.14 14.76
CA LYS A 54 35.36 -27.57 14.58
C LYS A 54 36.65 -28.41 14.54
N LYS A 55 37.67 -27.93 13.85
CA LYS A 55 38.98 -28.60 13.76
C LYS A 55 39.69 -28.66 15.10
N ALA A 56 39.78 -27.55 15.81
CA ALA A 56 40.40 -27.47 17.14
C ALA A 56 39.64 -28.32 18.17
N ALA A 57 38.30 -28.31 18.16
CA ALA A 57 37.48 -29.13 19.05
C ALA A 57 37.67 -30.63 18.80
N ALA A 58 37.81 -31.07 17.54
CA ALA A 58 38.12 -32.47 17.22
C ALA A 58 39.51 -32.88 17.72
N ALA A 59 40.50 -31.98 17.63
CA ALA A 59 41.85 -32.25 18.10
C ALA A 59 41.95 -32.49 19.62
N ILE A 60 41.10 -31.80 20.42
CA ILE A 60 41.06 -31.98 21.88
C ILE A 60 40.76 -33.44 22.24
N GLY A 61 39.77 -34.04 21.58
CA GLY A 61 39.40 -35.45 21.83
C GLY A 61 40.56 -36.42 21.52
N GLN A 62 41.33 -36.16 20.46
CA GLN A 62 42.50 -36.97 20.07
C GLN A 62 43.65 -36.79 21.08
N LEU A 63 43.98 -35.54 21.45
CA LEU A 63 45.04 -35.24 22.40
C LEU A 63 44.77 -35.83 23.79
N MET A 64 43.53 -35.84 24.22
CA MET A 64 43.09 -36.46 25.47
C MET A 64 43.30 -38.00 25.44
N LYS A 65 42.98 -38.64 24.33
CA LYS A 65 43.22 -40.11 24.15
C LYS A 65 44.71 -40.46 24.13
N GLU A 66 45.56 -39.57 23.61
CA GLU A 66 47.01 -39.75 23.57
C GLU A 66 47.70 -39.36 24.87
N GLY A 67 46.95 -38.91 25.90
CA GLY A 67 47.51 -38.52 27.20
C GLY A 67 48.26 -37.19 27.22
N LYS A 68 48.18 -36.40 26.14
CA LYS A 68 48.84 -35.09 25.97
C LYS A 68 48.03 -33.97 26.61
N LYS A 69 47.95 -33.98 27.96
CA LYS A 69 47.09 -33.07 28.72
C LYS A 69 47.41 -31.59 28.51
N ALA A 70 48.70 -31.21 28.44
CA ALA A 70 49.09 -29.79 28.24
C ALA A 70 48.66 -29.25 26.88
N GLU A 71 48.84 -30.06 25.81
CA GLU A 71 48.41 -29.70 24.47
C GLU A 71 46.87 -29.66 24.36
N ALA A 72 46.17 -30.55 25.07
CA ALA A 72 44.69 -30.51 25.14
C ALA A 72 44.15 -29.24 25.85
N GLU A 73 44.83 -28.78 26.91
CA GLU A 73 44.46 -27.50 27.57
C GLU A 73 44.77 -26.28 26.69
N ALA A 74 45.87 -26.28 25.95
CA ALA A 74 46.17 -25.25 24.96
C ALA A 74 45.06 -25.19 23.84
N ALA A 75 44.67 -26.37 23.32
CA ALA A 75 43.62 -26.46 22.32
C ALA A 75 42.23 -25.99 22.87
N LYS A 76 41.94 -26.26 24.14
CA LYS A 76 40.71 -25.70 24.80
C LYS A 76 40.75 -24.17 24.89
N ALA A 77 41.91 -23.59 25.26
CA ALA A 77 42.08 -22.13 25.30
C ALA A 77 41.91 -21.52 23.90
N GLU A 78 42.45 -22.17 22.86
CA GLU A 78 42.26 -21.76 21.47
C GLU A 78 40.77 -21.80 21.05
N VAL A 79 40.07 -22.89 21.36
CA VAL A 79 38.60 -22.96 21.09
C VAL A 79 37.86 -21.89 21.81
N ALA A 80 38.21 -21.56 23.06
CA ALA A 80 37.58 -20.47 23.81
C ALA A 80 37.81 -19.08 23.16
N ALA A 81 39.04 -18.82 22.68
CA ALA A 81 39.37 -17.58 21.98
C ALA A 81 38.61 -17.47 20.62
N LEU A 82 38.57 -18.56 19.84
CA LEU A 82 37.82 -18.60 18.59
C LEU A 82 36.32 -18.41 18.82
N LYS A 83 35.75 -18.93 19.92
CA LYS A 83 34.35 -18.73 20.30
C LYS A 83 34.06 -17.29 20.68
N ALA A 84 34.97 -16.65 21.42
CA ALA A 84 34.83 -15.22 21.74
C ALA A 84 34.85 -14.35 20.46
N ARG A 85 35.78 -14.62 19.56
CA ARG A 85 35.86 -13.91 18.28
C ARG A 85 34.63 -14.11 17.39
N SER A 86 34.09 -15.35 17.38
CA SER A 86 32.82 -15.64 16.67
C SER A 86 31.65 -14.81 17.23
N GLY A 87 31.59 -14.64 18.57
CA GLY A 87 30.58 -13.78 19.20
C GLY A 87 30.70 -12.31 18.77
N GLU A 88 31.94 -11.77 18.70
CA GLU A 88 32.16 -10.41 18.22
C GLU A 88 31.74 -10.22 16.75
N LEU A 89 32.06 -11.20 15.88
CA LEU A 89 31.66 -11.14 14.47
C LEU A 89 30.15 -11.21 14.28
N LEU A 90 29.45 -12.03 15.06
CA LEU A 90 27.98 -12.07 15.04
C LEU A 90 27.40 -10.71 15.43
N ALA A 91 27.90 -10.08 16.47
CA ALA A 91 27.44 -8.75 16.86
C ALA A 91 27.72 -7.69 15.75
N GLN A 92 28.84 -7.77 15.07
CA GLN A 92 29.16 -6.87 13.94
C GLN A 92 28.23 -7.16 12.74
N ALA A 93 27.90 -8.43 12.47
CA ALA A 93 26.98 -8.80 11.42
C ALA A 93 25.56 -8.27 11.69
N ASP A 94 25.07 -8.40 12.92
CA ASP A 94 23.76 -7.88 13.33
C ASP A 94 23.66 -6.34 13.16
N VAL A 95 24.70 -5.60 13.55
CA VAL A 95 24.77 -4.14 13.35
C VAL A 95 24.77 -3.80 11.86
N ASN A 96 25.59 -4.50 11.08
CA ASN A 96 25.66 -4.28 9.62
C ASN A 96 24.33 -4.58 8.93
N ASP A 97 23.62 -5.64 9.34
CA ASP A 97 22.32 -6.00 8.78
C ASP A 97 21.25 -4.96 9.14
N GLN A 98 21.27 -4.40 10.35
CA GLN A 98 20.40 -3.30 10.74
C GLN A 98 20.67 -2.03 9.90
N GLU A 99 21.93 -1.66 9.72
CA GLU A 99 22.33 -0.53 8.86
C GLU A 99 21.89 -0.76 7.40
N LEU A 100 22.10 -1.96 6.87
CA LEU A 100 21.68 -2.33 5.52
C LEU A 100 20.15 -2.21 5.35
N GLN A 101 19.37 -2.73 6.28
CA GLN A 101 17.91 -2.60 6.25
C GLN A 101 17.48 -1.13 6.37
N ALA A 102 18.12 -0.34 7.23
CA ALA A 102 17.84 1.08 7.38
C ALA A 102 18.05 1.86 6.07
N GLN A 103 19.10 1.53 5.28
CA GLN A 103 19.32 2.14 3.97
C GLN A 103 18.34 1.64 2.90
N LEU A 104 18.06 0.33 2.86
CA LEU A 104 17.15 -0.26 1.87
C LEU A 104 15.73 0.29 1.95
N VAL A 105 15.22 0.58 3.15
CA VAL A 105 13.86 1.13 3.33
C VAL A 105 13.73 2.58 2.89
N LEU A 106 14.85 3.29 2.68
CA LEU A 106 14.84 4.67 2.15
C LEU A 106 14.60 4.71 0.65
N LEU A 107 14.88 3.63 -0.08
CA LEU A 107 14.73 3.59 -1.53
C LEU A 107 13.26 3.35 -1.92
N PRO A 108 12.65 4.23 -2.73
CA PRO A 108 11.33 3.98 -3.29
C PRO A 108 11.36 2.85 -4.32
N ASN A 109 10.19 2.38 -4.73
CA ASN A 109 10.07 1.45 -5.84
C ASN A 109 10.43 2.13 -7.17
N LEU A 110 10.97 1.35 -8.11
CA LEU A 110 11.26 1.86 -9.45
C LEU A 110 9.97 2.16 -10.20
N PRO A 111 9.82 3.35 -10.78
CA PRO A 111 8.73 3.60 -11.71
C PRO A 111 8.96 2.77 -12.99
N CYS A 112 7.90 2.24 -13.61
CA CYS A 112 8.01 1.56 -14.90
C CYS A 112 8.23 2.57 -16.04
N GLU A 113 8.57 2.08 -17.24
CA GLU A 113 8.90 2.95 -18.38
C GLU A 113 7.74 3.84 -18.85
N LEU A 114 6.49 3.46 -18.53
CA LEU A 114 5.29 4.22 -18.89
C LEU A 114 5.07 5.46 -18.01
N VAL A 115 5.78 5.57 -16.89
CA VAL A 115 5.63 6.70 -15.96
C VAL A 115 6.26 7.95 -16.56
N PRO A 116 5.49 9.03 -16.77
CA PRO A 116 6.02 10.28 -17.27
C PRO A 116 6.85 11.00 -16.21
N GLU A 117 7.83 11.77 -16.65
CA GLU A 117 8.52 12.72 -15.79
C GLU A 117 7.55 13.83 -15.36
N GLY A 118 7.71 14.34 -14.15
CA GLY A 118 6.88 15.40 -13.59
C GLY A 118 7.21 15.68 -12.15
N LYS A 119 6.75 16.80 -11.61
CA LYS A 119 7.03 17.25 -10.26
C LYS A 119 5.85 17.06 -9.30
N GLY A 120 4.63 17.09 -9.83
CA GLY A 120 3.42 17.00 -9.01
C GLY A 120 2.18 16.71 -9.85
N ALA A 121 1.01 16.84 -9.25
CA ALA A 121 -0.28 16.46 -9.83
C ALA A 121 -0.61 17.17 -11.17
N GLU A 122 -0.07 18.36 -11.39
CA GLU A 122 -0.23 19.13 -12.62
C GLU A 122 0.43 18.48 -13.85
N ASP A 123 1.40 17.61 -13.62
CA ASP A 123 2.15 16.89 -14.67
C ASP A 123 1.57 15.50 -14.96
N ASN A 124 0.48 15.12 -14.29
CA ASN A 124 -0.20 13.85 -14.55
C ASN A 124 -0.86 13.85 -15.93
N VAL A 125 -0.82 12.71 -16.60
CA VAL A 125 -1.34 12.55 -17.96
C VAL A 125 -2.76 12.02 -17.92
N VAL A 126 -3.72 12.79 -18.44
CA VAL A 126 -5.10 12.32 -18.67
C VAL A 126 -5.07 11.27 -19.77
N VAL A 127 -5.36 10.02 -19.44
CA VAL A 127 -5.37 8.91 -20.40
C VAL A 127 -6.78 8.60 -20.92
N LYS A 128 -7.80 8.99 -20.15
CA LYS A 128 -9.20 8.77 -20.54
C LYS A 128 -10.13 9.74 -19.81
N THR A 129 -11.23 10.08 -20.46
CA THR A 129 -12.37 10.81 -19.88
C THR A 129 -13.67 10.09 -20.23
N GLY A 130 -14.68 10.23 -19.38
CA GLY A 130 -15.99 9.64 -19.62
C GLY A 130 -17.08 10.24 -18.74
N GLY A 131 -18.31 9.81 -18.96
CA GLY A 131 -19.49 10.38 -18.33
C GLY A 131 -19.90 11.72 -18.96
N GLU A 132 -21.17 12.07 -18.83
CA GLU A 132 -21.72 13.34 -19.30
C GLU A 132 -21.53 14.43 -18.26
N GLU A 133 -21.47 15.68 -18.71
CA GLU A 133 -21.48 16.82 -17.81
C GLU A 133 -22.85 16.91 -17.11
N PRO A 134 -22.90 16.98 -15.75
CA PRO A 134 -24.17 17.00 -15.05
C PRO A 134 -24.95 18.27 -15.40
N SER A 135 -26.24 18.10 -15.73
CA SER A 135 -27.16 19.23 -15.93
C SER A 135 -27.75 19.63 -14.60
N LEU A 136 -27.15 20.62 -13.95
CA LEU A 136 -27.59 21.10 -12.65
C LEU A 136 -28.75 22.10 -12.77
N PRO A 137 -29.73 22.06 -11.83
CA PRO A 137 -30.79 23.06 -11.74
C PRO A 137 -30.22 24.42 -11.32
N GLU A 138 -30.95 25.48 -11.62
CA GLU A 138 -30.62 26.82 -11.10
C GLU A 138 -30.60 26.81 -9.57
N GLY A 139 -29.55 27.35 -8.95
CA GLY A 139 -29.38 27.33 -7.50
C GLY A 139 -28.93 25.99 -6.93
N ALA A 140 -28.34 25.10 -7.73
CA ALA A 140 -27.75 23.87 -7.25
C ALA A 140 -26.74 24.11 -6.12
N LEU A 141 -26.79 23.25 -5.09
CA LEU A 141 -26.03 23.40 -3.85
C LEU A 141 -24.84 22.41 -3.81
N PRO A 142 -23.76 22.78 -3.14
CA PRO A 142 -22.67 21.83 -2.88
C PRO A 142 -23.08 20.78 -1.82
N HIS A 143 -22.39 19.64 -1.82
CA HIS A 143 -22.75 18.49 -0.98
C HIS A 143 -22.86 18.80 0.52
N TRP A 144 -22.06 19.72 1.08
CA TRP A 144 -22.15 20.08 2.49
C TRP A 144 -23.42 20.89 2.84
N GLU A 145 -23.99 21.62 1.88
CA GLU A 145 -25.28 22.31 2.05
C GLU A 145 -26.46 21.36 1.85
N LEU A 146 -26.34 20.44 0.85
CA LEU A 146 -27.32 19.37 0.65
C LEU A 146 -27.38 18.44 1.87
N ALA A 147 -26.23 18.09 2.44
CA ALA A 147 -26.12 17.29 3.66
C ALA A 147 -26.92 17.91 4.82
N ARG A 148 -26.81 19.22 4.98
CA ARG A 148 -27.56 19.99 6.00
C ARG A 148 -29.05 20.15 5.64
N LYS A 149 -29.35 20.47 4.38
CA LYS A 149 -30.72 20.68 3.90
C LYS A 149 -31.60 19.45 4.12
N TYR A 150 -31.09 18.27 3.82
CA TYR A 150 -31.80 17.01 3.93
C TYR A 150 -31.51 16.23 5.23
N ASP A 151 -30.73 16.81 6.12
CA ASP A 151 -30.32 16.22 7.41
C ASP A 151 -29.73 14.80 7.30
N ILE A 152 -28.89 14.60 6.30
CA ILE A 152 -28.33 13.28 5.95
C ILE A 152 -26.87 13.07 6.39
N ILE A 153 -26.13 14.15 6.60
CA ILE A 153 -24.75 14.13 7.13
C ILE A 153 -24.58 15.33 8.05
N ASP A 154 -24.10 15.07 9.26
CA ASP A 154 -23.93 16.08 10.30
C ASP A 154 -22.44 16.23 10.66
N PHE A 155 -21.82 17.31 10.22
CA PHE A 155 -20.42 17.61 10.48
C PHE A 155 -20.22 18.17 11.90
N ASP A 156 -21.18 18.97 12.41
CA ASP A 156 -21.08 19.59 13.72
C ASP A 156 -21.19 18.53 14.84
N LEU A 157 -22.06 17.53 14.65
CA LEU A 157 -22.16 16.39 15.55
C LEU A 157 -20.86 15.58 15.57
N GLY A 158 -20.21 15.41 14.41
CA GLY A 158 -18.90 14.77 14.31
C GLY A 158 -17.82 15.51 15.08
N VAL A 159 -17.79 16.85 14.97
CA VAL A 159 -16.90 17.70 15.76
C VAL A 159 -17.14 17.54 17.25
N LYS A 160 -18.41 17.47 17.70
CA LYS A 160 -18.79 17.25 19.10
C LYS A 160 -18.31 15.90 19.64
N ILE A 161 -18.38 14.83 18.83
CA ILE A 161 -18.04 13.47 19.26
C ILE A 161 -16.52 13.23 19.28
N THR A 162 -15.82 13.72 18.24
CA THR A 162 -14.42 13.38 18.01
C THR A 162 -13.57 14.60 17.64
N GLY A 163 -13.99 15.36 16.61
CA GLY A 163 -13.26 16.48 16.04
C GLY A 163 -13.61 16.73 14.58
N ALA A 164 -12.99 17.72 13.97
CA ALA A 164 -13.16 17.99 12.55
C ALA A 164 -12.69 16.80 11.69
N GLY A 165 -13.34 16.57 10.56
CA GLY A 165 -12.98 15.46 9.67
C GLY A 165 -13.57 14.08 10.05
N PHE A 166 -14.55 14.06 10.98
CA PHE A 166 -15.29 12.86 11.38
C PHE A 166 -16.79 13.09 11.20
N PRO A 167 -17.36 12.98 9.97
CA PRO A 167 -18.77 13.21 9.72
C PRO A 167 -19.66 12.12 10.35
N VAL A 168 -20.89 12.50 10.75
CA VAL A 168 -21.91 11.55 11.18
C VAL A 168 -22.97 11.45 10.09
N TYR A 169 -23.07 10.28 9.46
CA TYR A 169 -24.10 9.98 8.48
C TYR A 169 -25.42 9.65 9.19
N LYS A 170 -26.55 10.17 8.69
CA LYS A 170 -27.87 10.05 9.31
C LYS A 170 -28.92 9.60 8.30
N GLY A 171 -29.96 8.89 8.74
CA GLY A 171 -31.14 8.56 7.94
C GLY A 171 -30.83 7.99 6.54
N LYS A 172 -31.34 8.66 5.50
CA LYS A 172 -31.11 8.28 4.10
C LYS A 172 -29.63 8.40 3.71
N GLY A 173 -28.84 9.29 4.31
CA GLY A 173 -27.39 9.39 4.09
C GLY A 173 -26.63 8.17 4.61
N ALA A 174 -26.92 7.72 5.83
CA ALA A 174 -26.33 6.49 6.38
C ALA A 174 -26.72 5.24 5.55
N LYS A 175 -27.97 5.20 5.07
CA LYS A 175 -28.45 4.12 4.20
C LYS A 175 -27.76 4.16 2.84
N LEU A 176 -27.50 5.34 2.24
CA LEU A 176 -26.77 5.49 0.98
C LEU A 176 -25.31 5.04 1.14
N GLN A 177 -24.64 5.43 2.24
CA GLN A 177 -23.27 5.00 2.54
C GLN A 177 -23.15 3.47 2.58
N ARG A 178 -24.02 2.82 3.34
CA ARG A 178 -24.05 1.34 3.42
C ARG A 178 -24.45 0.68 2.09
N ALA A 179 -25.35 1.31 1.32
CA ALA A 179 -25.75 0.84 0.00
C ALA A 179 -24.57 0.81 -0.98
N LEU A 180 -23.74 1.84 -0.97
CA LEU A 180 -22.51 1.91 -1.78
C LEU A 180 -21.50 0.82 -1.39
N ILE A 181 -21.29 0.59 -0.07
CA ILE A 181 -20.39 -0.49 0.40
C ILE A 181 -20.87 -1.85 -0.17
N ASN A 182 -22.14 -2.19 0.03
CA ASN A 182 -22.68 -3.45 -0.43
C ASN A 182 -22.62 -3.57 -1.97
N TYR A 183 -22.97 -2.50 -2.68
CA TYR A 183 -22.92 -2.46 -4.14
C TYR A 183 -21.52 -2.74 -4.67
N PHE A 184 -20.49 -2.08 -4.14
CA PHE A 184 -19.12 -2.29 -4.59
C PHE A 184 -18.60 -3.68 -4.25
N LEU A 185 -18.90 -4.22 -3.06
CA LEU A 185 -18.54 -5.60 -2.69
C LEU A 185 -19.21 -6.63 -3.61
N ASP A 186 -20.50 -6.48 -3.90
CA ASP A 186 -21.23 -7.37 -4.81
C ASP A 186 -20.68 -7.30 -6.25
N ARG A 187 -20.33 -6.10 -6.74
CA ARG A 187 -19.71 -5.94 -8.06
C ARG A 187 -18.31 -6.56 -8.12
N ASN A 188 -17.52 -6.41 -7.07
CA ASN A 188 -16.18 -7.01 -6.98
C ASN A 188 -16.28 -8.54 -6.93
N THR A 189 -17.16 -9.08 -6.11
CA THR A 189 -17.35 -10.56 -6.03
C THR A 189 -17.85 -11.14 -7.34
N ALA A 190 -18.76 -10.44 -8.03
CA ALA A 190 -19.21 -10.82 -9.37
C ALA A 190 -18.06 -10.78 -10.41
N ALA A 191 -17.05 -9.93 -10.22
CA ALA A 191 -15.82 -9.88 -11.04
C ALA A 191 -14.75 -10.90 -10.62
N GLY A 192 -15.10 -11.82 -9.71
CA GLY A 192 -14.25 -12.92 -9.26
C GLY A 192 -13.27 -12.58 -8.13
N TYR A 193 -13.46 -11.47 -7.43
CA TYR A 193 -12.74 -11.19 -6.19
C TYR A 193 -13.40 -11.93 -5.03
N ARG A 194 -12.59 -12.59 -4.20
CA ARG A 194 -13.07 -13.21 -2.97
C ARG A 194 -13.14 -12.16 -1.86
N GLU A 195 -14.30 -11.97 -1.28
CA GLU A 195 -14.49 -11.07 -0.15
C GLU A 195 -13.82 -11.61 1.11
N VAL A 196 -13.17 -10.70 1.84
CA VAL A 196 -12.58 -10.95 3.16
C VAL A 196 -12.90 -9.79 4.09
N GLU A 197 -13.09 -10.08 5.38
CA GLU A 197 -13.31 -9.07 6.42
C GLU A 197 -12.09 -9.05 7.36
N PRO A 198 -11.12 -8.16 7.12
CA PRO A 198 -9.89 -8.11 7.89
C PRO A 198 -10.03 -7.26 9.15
N PRO A 199 -9.15 -7.46 10.17
CA PRO A 199 -9.07 -6.54 11.30
C PRO A 199 -8.64 -5.13 10.86
N VAL A 200 -9.19 -4.12 11.54
CA VAL A 200 -8.87 -2.70 11.30
C VAL A 200 -7.69 -2.18 12.15
N LEU A 201 -7.24 -2.97 13.11
CA LEU A 201 -6.00 -2.77 13.86
C LEU A 201 -4.94 -3.73 13.33
N VAL A 202 -3.78 -3.20 12.98
CA VAL A 202 -2.67 -3.98 12.43
C VAL A 202 -1.38 -3.76 13.22
N ASN A 203 -0.50 -4.75 13.25
CA ASN A 203 0.83 -4.62 13.85
C ASN A 203 1.82 -3.90 12.93
N ALA A 204 2.97 -3.50 13.48
CA ALA A 204 4.02 -2.81 12.74
C ALA A 204 4.53 -3.61 11.52
N ALA A 205 4.61 -4.94 11.63
CA ALA A 205 5.05 -5.80 10.53
C ALA A 205 4.09 -5.72 9.33
N SER A 206 2.79 -5.54 9.56
CA SER A 206 1.79 -5.35 8.50
C SER A 206 1.94 -3.99 7.83
N GLY A 207 2.13 -2.92 8.60
CA GLY A 207 2.40 -1.59 8.05
C GLY A 207 3.73 -1.54 7.25
N PHE A 208 4.75 -2.26 7.71
CA PHE A 208 6.01 -2.38 6.99
C PHE A 208 5.85 -3.14 5.68
N GLY A 209 5.09 -4.23 5.68
CA GLY A 209 4.90 -5.11 4.52
C GLY A 209 4.40 -4.38 3.28
N THR A 210 3.44 -3.47 3.45
CA THR A 210 2.84 -2.68 2.36
C THR A 210 3.50 -1.31 2.17
N GLY A 211 4.36 -0.88 3.10
CA GLY A 211 5.17 0.34 2.95
C GLY A 211 4.63 1.58 3.63
N GLN A 212 3.58 1.47 4.46
CA GLN A 212 3.12 2.58 5.30
C GLN A 212 4.09 2.87 6.45
N LEU A 213 4.87 1.88 6.86
CA LEU A 213 5.95 2.06 7.82
C LEU A 213 7.32 1.89 7.15
N PRO A 214 8.33 2.69 7.55
CA PRO A 214 8.25 3.78 8.54
C PRO A 214 7.38 4.94 8.03
N ASP A 215 6.50 5.45 8.91
CA ASP A 215 5.57 6.55 8.60
C ASP A 215 6.30 7.90 8.59
N LYS A 216 6.83 8.27 7.43
CA LYS A 216 7.61 9.50 7.26
C LYS A 216 6.74 10.77 7.29
N GLU A 217 5.46 10.63 6.97
CA GLU A 217 4.51 11.75 6.84
C GLU A 217 3.60 11.89 8.07
N GLY A 218 3.68 10.96 9.02
CA GLY A 218 2.85 10.98 10.23
C GLY A 218 1.36 10.73 9.95
N GLN A 219 1.04 9.91 8.96
CA GLN A 219 -0.34 9.69 8.52
C GLN A 219 -1.10 8.64 9.31
N MET A 220 -0.39 7.69 9.95
CA MET A 220 -1.04 6.60 10.66
C MET A 220 -1.44 6.97 12.08
N TYR A 221 -2.66 6.62 12.48
CA TYR A 221 -3.05 6.60 13.89
C TYR A 221 -2.40 5.41 14.60
N HIS A 222 -1.77 5.66 15.74
CA HIS A 222 -1.05 4.66 16.51
C HIS A 222 -1.63 4.52 17.92
N ALA A 223 -2.12 3.32 18.25
CA ALA A 223 -2.50 2.93 19.60
C ALA A 223 -1.24 2.52 20.38
N ALA A 224 -0.60 3.49 21.03
CA ALA A 224 0.76 3.35 21.56
C ALA A 224 0.91 2.28 22.66
N LEU A 225 -0.10 2.09 23.52
CA LEU A 225 -0.06 1.12 24.61
C LEU A 225 0.03 -0.32 24.10
N ASP A 226 -0.70 -0.64 23.03
CA ASP A 226 -0.78 -1.97 22.44
C ASP A 226 0.15 -2.15 21.23
N ASN A 227 0.78 -1.05 20.80
CA ASN A 227 1.62 -0.99 19.59
C ASN A 227 0.90 -1.48 18.33
N PHE A 228 -0.37 -1.06 18.16
CA PHE A 228 -1.16 -1.29 16.96
C PHE A 228 -1.40 0.00 16.20
N TYR A 229 -1.64 -0.13 14.91
CA TYR A 229 -1.95 0.96 14.00
C TYR A 229 -3.37 0.78 13.44
N LEU A 230 -4.13 1.88 13.35
CA LEU A 230 -5.40 1.88 12.63
C LEU A 230 -5.11 1.88 11.14
N VAL A 231 -5.83 1.05 10.39
CA VAL A 231 -5.60 0.90 8.94
C VAL A 231 -5.93 2.18 8.17
N PRO A 232 -5.02 2.70 7.32
CA PRO A 232 -5.30 3.82 6.43
C PRO A 232 -6.01 3.38 5.14
N THR A 233 -6.04 2.06 4.90
CA THR A 233 -6.61 1.38 3.73
C THR A 233 -6.69 -0.12 4.00
N ALA A 234 -7.67 -0.80 3.43
CA ALA A 234 -7.78 -2.26 3.48
C ALA A 234 -6.60 -2.97 2.78
N GLU A 235 -5.87 -2.28 1.90
CA GLU A 235 -4.62 -2.78 1.31
C GLU A 235 -3.71 -3.41 2.37
N VAL A 236 -3.53 -2.73 3.51
CA VAL A 236 -2.59 -3.17 4.55
C VAL A 236 -2.94 -4.56 5.10
N PRO A 237 -4.12 -4.79 5.67
CA PRO A 237 -4.44 -6.11 6.20
C PRO A 237 -4.62 -7.17 5.11
N VAL A 238 -5.23 -6.82 3.97
CA VAL A 238 -5.54 -7.79 2.90
C VAL A 238 -4.26 -8.29 2.21
N THR A 239 -3.33 -7.40 1.88
CA THR A 239 -2.05 -7.82 1.27
C THR A 239 -1.20 -8.64 2.25
N ASN A 240 -1.30 -8.35 3.56
CA ASN A 240 -0.59 -9.10 4.60
C ASN A 240 -1.12 -10.52 4.84
N ILE A 241 -2.26 -10.92 4.27
CA ILE A 241 -2.70 -12.33 4.22
C ILE A 241 -1.60 -13.19 3.55
N PHE A 242 -0.85 -12.60 2.63
CA PHE A 242 0.23 -13.28 1.90
C PHE A 242 1.63 -13.05 2.50
N ARG A 243 1.74 -12.50 3.72
CA ARG A 243 3.03 -12.34 4.40
C ARG A 243 3.60 -13.69 4.81
N ASP A 244 4.90 -13.89 4.50
CA ASP A 244 5.65 -15.14 4.72
C ASP A 244 5.05 -16.38 4.01
N VAL A 245 4.26 -16.17 2.93
CA VAL A 245 3.63 -17.24 2.15
C VAL A 245 4.48 -17.60 0.93
N ILE A 246 4.52 -18.89 0.61
CA ILE A 246 5.03 -19.41 -0.66
C ILE A 246 3.88 -20.08 -1.40
N LEU A 247 3.41 -19.43 -2.46
CA LEU A 247 2.33 -19.91 -3.33
C LEU A 247 2.87 -20.96 -4.32
N SER A 248 2.00 -21.82 -4.83
CA SER A 248 2.27 -22.66 -5.99
C SER A 248 1.96 -21.89 -7.28
N ALA A 249 2.56 -22.30 -8.39
CA ALA A 249 2.28 -21.68 -9.70
C ALA A 249 0.79 -21.73 -10.11
N GLY A 250 0.04 -22.73 -9.63
CA GLY A 250 -1.39 -22.89 -9.87
C GLY A 250 -2.31 -22.06 -8.97
N ASP A 251 -1.78 -21.40 -7.93
CA ASP A 251 -2.57 -20.59 -7.00
C ASP A 251 -2.93 -19.19 -7.55
N PHE A 252 -2.37 -18.81 -8.70
CA PHE A 252 -2.59 -17.51 -9.31
C PHE A 252 -3.78 -17.49 -10.30
N PRO A 253 -4.48 -16.35 -10.43
CA PRO A 253 -4.32 -15.13 -9.64
C PRO A 253 -4.98 -15.23 -8.26
N GLN A 254 -4.44 -14.51 -7.25
CA GLN A 254 -5.16 -14.27 -6.01
C GLN A 254 -5.88 -12.92 -6.13
N LYS A 255 -7.21 -12.92 -6.01
CA LYS A 255 -8.05 -11.74 -6.10
C LYS A 255 -8.87 -11.60 -4.83
N LEU A 256 -8.66 -10.55 -4.05
CA LEU A 256 -9.37 -10.28 -2.80
C LEU A 256 -10.04 -8.91 -2.83
N THR A 257 -11.17 -8.79 -2.17
CA THR A 257 -11.84 -7.51 -1.90
C THR A 257 -12.21 -7.41 -0.43
N ALA A 258 -12.14 -6.19 0.11
CA ALA A 258 -12.52 -5.92 1.48
C ALA A 258 -13.08 -4.51 1.63
N TYR A 259 -14.05 -4.35 2.51
CA TYR A 259 -14.45 -3.08 3.08
C TYR A 259 -13.73 -2.84 4.40
N THR A 260 -13.22 -1.64 4.62
CA THR A 260 -12.82 -1.17 5.94
C THR A 260 -13.15 0.31 6.12
N PRO A 261 -13.46 0.76 7.35
CA PRO A 261 -13.17 2.13 7.73
C PRO A 261 -11.67 2.35 7.61
N CYS A 262 -11.30 3.53 7.11
CA CYS A 262 -9.90 3.94 6.92
C CYS A 262 -9.63 5.16 7.78
N PHE A 263 -8.43 5.22 8.36
CA PHE A 263 -8.04 6.25 9.32
C PHE A 263 -6.75 6.92 8.85
N ARG A 264 -6.81 8.25 8.61
CA ARG A 264 -5.65 9.05 8.20
C ARG A 264 -5.56 10.30 9.05
N ARG A 265 -4.37 10.63 9.53
CA ARG A 265 -4.16 11.83 10.34
C ARG A 265 -4.28 13.11 9.52
N GLU A 266 -4.21 13.02 8.19
CA GLU A 266 -4.29 14.15 7.27
C GLU A 266 -3.34 15.31 7.69
N ALA A 267 -2.15 14.94 8.17
CA ALA A 267 -1.18 15.89 8.67
C ALA A 267 -0.81 16.92 7.59
N GLY A 268 -0.88 18.21 7.93
CA GLY A 268 -0.56 19.30 7.00
C GLY A 268 -1.69 19.76 6.09
N SER A 269 -2.92 19.24 6.24
CA SER A 269 -4.07 19.63 5.42
C SER A 269 -4.90 20.72 6.11
N TYR A 270 -5.09 21.85 5.42
CA TYR A 270 -5.83 23.01 5.95
C TYR A 270 -6.71 23.69 4.89
N GLY A 271 -7.73 24.44 5.32
CA GLY A 271 -8.48 25.36 4.48
C GLY A 271 -9.60 24.73 3.64
N LYS A 272 -9.78 25.17 2.38
CA LYS A 272 -10.89 24.76 1.51
C LYS A 272 -10.91 23.27 1.19
N ASP A 273 -9.77 22.60 1.22
CA ASP A 273 -9.64 21.21 0.88
C ASP A 273 -10.21 20.25 1.92
N VAL A 274 -10.45 20.71 3.15
CA VAL A 274 -11.05 19.94 4.24
C VAL A 274 -12.56 20.17 4.41
N ARG A 275 -13.20 20.92 3.51
CA ARG A 275 -14.63 21.22 3.63
C ARG A 275 -15.50 20.03 3.20
N GLY A 276 -16.52 19.74 3.99
CA GLY A 276 -17.48 18.67 3.70
C GLY A 276 -16.82 17.28 3.69
N LEU A 277 -17.01 16.53 2.61
CA LEU A 277 -16.50 15.17 2.43
C LEU A 277 -15.17 15.11 1.65
N ASN A 278 -14.54 16.23 1.35
CA ASN A 278 -13.36 16.25 0.48
C ASN A 278 -12.14 15.56 1.11
N ARG A 279 -11.95 15.73 2.43
CA ARG A 279 -10.83 15.16 3.16
C ARG A 279 -11.21 14.86 4.61
N LEU A 280 -11.09 13.62 5.02
CA LEU A 280 -11.59 13.11 6.30
C LEU A 280 -10.52 12.32 7.03
N HIS A 281 -10.55 12.39 8.36
CA HIS A 281 -9.71 11.56 9.24
C HIS A 281 -10.21 10.12 9.32
N GLN A 282 -11.52 9.91 9.19
CA GLN A 282 -12.16 8.61 9.10
C GLN A 282 -13.10 8.59 7.90
N PHE A 283 -12.97 7.56 7.07
CA PHE A 283 -13.82 7.36 5.89
C PHE A 283 -13.92 5.89 5.54
N ASP A 284 -14.95 5.54 4.77
CA ASP A 284 -15.16 4.16 4.30
C ASP A 284 -14.57 3.96 2.89
N LYS A 285 -13.96 2.81 2.68
CA LYS A 285 -13.37 2.42 1.40
C LYS A 285 -13.53 0.93 1.15
N VAL A 286 -13.94 0.58 -0.05
CA VAL A 286 -13.85 -0.78 -0.57
C VAL A 286 -12.56 -0.88 -1.38
N GLU A 287 -11.80 -1.94 -1.17
CA GLU A 287 -10.50 -2.16 -1.80
C GLU A 287 -10.50 -3.49 -2.55
N ILE A 288 -9.78 -3.53 -3.66
CA ILE A 288 -9.43 -4.74 -4.39
C ILE A 288 -7.91 -4.93 -4.36
N VAL A 289 -7.48 -6.15 -4.07
CA VAL A 289 -6.06 -6.54 -4.01
C VAL A 289 -5.83 -7.76 -4.89
N ARG A 290 -4.75 -7.74 -5.65
CA ARG A 290 -4.31 -8.90 -6.43
C ARG A 290 -2.87 -9.28 -6.09
N VAL A 291 -2.61 -10.59 -6.10
CA VAL A 291 -1.26 -11.15 -6.13
C VAL A 291 -1.12 -11.93 -7.42
N GLU A 292 -0.11 -11.57 -8.21
CA GLU A 292 0.08 -12.04 -9.58
C GLU A 292 1.48 -12.59 -9.82
N LYS A 293 1.60 -13.43 -10.86
CA LYS A 293 2.92 -13.69 -11.46
C LYS A 293 3.45 -12.43 -12.15
N PRO A 294 4.78 -12.19 -12.12
CA PRO A 294 5.37 -10.98 -12.72
C PRO A 294 4.93 -10.71 -14.15
N GLU A 295 4.89 -11.75 -14.98
CA GLU A 295 4.54 -11.67 -16.41
C GLU A 295 3.10 -11.22 -16.67
N ASN A 296 2.18 -11.40 -15.72
CA ASN A 296 0.76 -11.07 -15.86
C ASN A 296 0.38 -9.75 -15.19
N SER A 297 1.26 -9.16 -14.37
CA SER A 297 0.86 -8.09 -13.45
C SER A 297 0.42 -6.79 -14.14
N TYR A 298 0.94 -6.48 -15.31
CA TYR A 298 0.51 -5.29 -16.06
C TYR A 298 -0.84 -5.50 -16.76
N ALA A 299 -1.08 -6.69 -17.33
CA ALA A 299 -2.42 -7.05 -17.84
C ALA A 299 -3.46 -7.05 -16.69
N ALA A 300 -3.06 -7.53 -15.52
CA ALA A 300 -3.89 -7.49 -14.32
C ALA A 300 -4.21 -6.04 -13.87
N LEU A 301 -3.25 -5.12 -14.00
CA LEU A 301 -3.48 -3.69 -13.74
C LEU A 301 -4.52 -3.12 -14.70
N ASP A 302 -4.41 -3.41 -15.99
CA ASP A 302 -5.38 -2.95 -17.00
C ASP A 302 -6.79 -3.50 -16.72
N GLU A 303 -6.91 -4.77 -16.33
CA GLU A 303 -8.19 -5.37 -15.89
C GLU A 303 -8.77 -4.65 -14.67
N MET A 304 -7.93 -4.32 -13.67
CA MET A 304 -8.37 -3.59 -12.47
C MET A 304 -8.84 -2.18 -12.81
N VAL A 305 -8.12 -1.47 -13.68
CA VAL A 305 -8.50 -0.14 -14.17
C VAL A 305 -9.84 -0.20 -14.90
N ALA A 306 -10.02 -1.18 -15.80
CA ALA A 306 -11.29 -1.37 -16.51
C ALA A 306 -12.45 -1.72 -15.58
N HIS A 307 -12.20 -2.52 -14.54
CA HIS A 307 -13.19 -2.85 -13.53
C HIS A 307 -13.64 -1.62 -12.72
N VAL A 308 -12.69 -0.84 -12.20
CA VAL A 308 -12.99 0.41 -11.47
C VAL A 308 -13.72 1.41 -12.35
N GLU A 309 -13.33 1.53 -13.62
CA GLU A 309 -14.04 2.37 -14.60
C GLU A 309 -15.51 1.94 -14.76
N SER A 310 -15.79 0.63 -14.80
CA SER A 310 -17.16 0.13 -14.92
C SER A 310 -18.06 0.56 -13.77
N LEU A 311 -17.52 0.59 -12.54
CA LEU A 311 -18.25 1.04 -11.35
C LEU A 311 -18.64 2.52 -11.45
N VAL A 312 -17.70 3.36 -11.90
CA VAL A 312 -17.96 4.80 -12.08
C VAL A 312 -18.99 5.05 -13.18
N LYS A 313 -18.91 4.31 -14.28
CA LYS A 313 -19.88 4.38 -15.40
C LYS A 313 -21.30 3.98 -14.96
N GLU A 314 -21.43 2.92 -14.16
CA GLU A 314 -22.74 2.48 -13.67
C GLU A 314 -23.39 3.48 -12.71
N LEU A 315 -22.57 4.28 -11.99
CA LEU A 315 -23.05 5.39 -11.17
C LEU A 315 -23.47 6.62 -12.00
N GLY A 316 -23.15 6.65 -13.29
CA GLY A 316 -23.51 7.76 -14.20
C GLY A 316 -22.72 9.05 -13.95
N LEU A 317 -21.54 8.97 -13.30
CA LEU A 317 -20.75 10.13 -12.92
C LEU A 317 -19.73 10.51 -14.00
N ARG A 318 -19.45 11.80 -14.16
CA ARG A 318 -18.40 12.34 -15.01
C ARG A 318 -17.03 12.09 -14.38
N TYR A 319 -16.11 11.47 -15.12
CA TYR A 319 -14.80 11.07 -14.62
C TYR A 319 -13.67 11.31 -15.60
N ARG A 320 -12.46 11.32 -15.09
CA ARG A 320 -11.23 11.15 -15.86
C ARG A 320 -10.30 10.15 -15.19
N ILE A 321 -9.42 9.54 -15.99
CA ILE A 321 -8.38 8.63 -15.54
C ILE A 321 -7.05 9.29 -15.85
N LEU A 322 -6.21 9.38 -14.83
CA LEU A 322 -4.87 9.93 -14.89
C LEU A 322 -3.83 8.82 -14.78
N ARG A 323 -2.78 8.87 -15.59
CA ARG A 323 -1.54 8.16 -15.30
C ARG A 323 -0.62 9.11 -14.56
N LEU A 324 -0.23 8.73 -13.34
CA LEU A 324 0.56 9.59 -12.49
C LEU A 324 1.99 9.73 -13.00
N CYS A 325 2.53 10.94 -12.88
CA CYS A 325 3.92 11.22 -13.11
C CYS A 325 4.79 10.81 -11.92
N GLY A 326 6.09 10.76 -12.11
CA GLY A 326 7.03 10.31 -11.09
C GLY A 326 6.99 11.10 -9.80
N GLY A 327 6.69 12.42 -9.86
CA GLY A 327 6.63 13.29 -8.70
C GLY A 327 5.36 13.18 -7.86
N ASP A 328 4.28 12.59 -8.42
CA ASP A 328 3.00 12.42 -7.75
C ASP A 328 2.73 10.96 -7.32
N MET A 329 3.53 10.01 -7.82
CA MET A 329 3.39 8.61 -7.48
C MET A 329 3.73 8.32 -6.01
N SER A 330 3.01 7.35 -5.42
CA SER A 330 3.37 6.85 -4.09
C SER A 330 4.80 6.26 -4.07
N PHE A 331 5.39 6.27 -2.88
CA PHE A 331 6.74 5.75 -2.63
C PHE A 331 6.89 4.28 -3.10
N THR A 332 5.86 3.47 -2.96
CA THR A 332 5.90 2.03 -3.18
C THR A 332 5.43 1.57 -4.56
N SER A 333 4.72 2.39 -5.34
CA SER A 333 4.17 2.00 -6.64
C SER A 333 5.20 2.06 -7.78
N ALA A 334 5.04 1.17 -8.77
CA ALA A 334 5.77 1.18 -10.04
C ALA A 334 4.97 1.85 -11.17
N LEU A 335 3.65 1.76 -11.12
CA LEU A 335 2.72 2.45 -12.02
C LEU A 335 1.40 2.64 -11.30
N THR A 336 0.80 3.83 -11.45
CA THR A 336 -0.47 4.18 -10.82
C THR A 336 -1.38 4.90 -11.81
N TYR A 337 -2.65 4.52 -11.78
CA TYR A 337 -3.74 5.24 -12.43
C TYR A 337 -4.70 5.74 -11.36
N ASP A 338 -4.99 7.05 -11.39
CA ASP A 338 -5.98 7.66 -10.51
C ASP A 338 -7.27 7.95 -11.25
N PHE A 339 -8.38 7.74 -10.57
CA PHE A 339 -9.70 8.12 -11.03
C PHE A 339 -10.16 9.37 -10.28
N GLU A 340 -10.62 10.34 -11.03
CA GLU A 340 -11.20 11.56 -10.48
C GLU A 340 -12.62 11.76 -10.99
N LEU A 341 -13.50 12.23 -10.11
CA LEU A 341 -14.84 12.70 -10.45
C LEU A 341 -14.87 14.21 -10.54
N TRP A 342 -15.70 14.72 -11.45
CA TRP A 342 -15.97 16.14 -11.52
C TRP A 342 -16.92 16.56 -10.41
N SER A 343 -16.50 17.47 -9.55
CA SER A 343 -17.38 18.13 -8.59
C SER A 343 -17.94 19.41 -9.23
N ALA A 344 -19.19 19.35 -9.67
CA ALA A 344 -19.82 20.45 -10.37
C ALA A 344 -19.96 21.71 -9.51
N ALA A 345 -20.25 21.54 -8.21
CA ALA A 345 -20.39 22.66 -7.28
C ALA A 345 -19.04 23.33 -6.93
N GLN A 346 -17.92 22.58 -6.99
CA GLN A 346 -16.58 23.11 -6.68
C GLN A 346 -15.81 23.52 -7.94
N GLY A 347 -16.26 23.11 -9.13
CA GLY A 347 -15.61 23.37 -10.40
C GLY A 347 -14.23 22.70 -10.50
N ARG A 348 -14.04 21.52 -9.90
CA ARG A 348 -12.76 20.81 -9.86
C ARG A 348 -12.90 19.29 -9.88
N TRP A 349 -11.82 18.64 -10.25
CA TRP A 349 -11.69 17.19 -10.17
C TRP A 349 -11.32 16.74 -8.76
N LEU A 350 -11.88 15.62 -8.31
CA LEU A 350 -11.65 15.02 -7.00
C LEU A 350 -11.29 13.55 -7.16
N GLU A 351 -10.12 13.15 -6.72
CA GLU A 351 -9.68 11.75 -6.73
C GLU A 351 -10.60 10.86 -5.88
N ILE A 352 -11.00 9.72 -6.44
CA ILE A 352 -11.87 8.73 -5.78
C ILE A 352 -11.24 7.34 -5.71
N SER A 353 -10.23 7.08 -6.52
CA SER A 353 -9.54 5.79 -6.56
C SER A 353 -8.14 5.96 -7.09
N SER A 354 -7.23 5.16 -6.56
CA SER A 354 -5.89 4.97 -7.07
C SER A 354 -5.70 3.47 -7.30
N VAL A 355 -5.31 3.08 -8.52
CA VAL A 355 -5.08 1.68 -8.91
C VAL A 355 -3.62 1.52 -9.27
N SER A 356 -2.89 0.67 -8.53
CA SER A 356 -1.42 0.60 -8.56
C SER A 356 -0.89 -0.81 -8.75
N ASN A 357 0.21 -0.91 -9.51
CA ASN A 357 1.09 -2.08 -9.53
C ASN A 357 2.35 -1.75 -8.73
N PHE A 358 2.68 -2.59 -7.76
CA PHE A 358 3.88 -2.45 -6.92
C PHE A 358 5.01 -3.37 -7.38
N GLU A 359 4.79 -4.15 -8.41
CA GLU A 359 5.69 -5.21 -8.84
C GLU A 359 6.13 -6.07 -7.63
N SER A 360 7.40 -6.40 -7.52
CA SER A 360 7.92 -7.20 -6.40
C SER A 360 8.23 -6.40 -5.13
N TYR A 361 8.00 -5.10 -5.10
CA TYR A 361 8.45 -4.23 -4.01
C TYR A 361 7.81 -4.59 -2.66
N GLN A 362 6.48 -4.71 -2.63
CA GLN A 362 5.76 -5.13 -1.42
C GLN A 362 5.99 -6.61 -1.16
N ALA A 363 5.96 -7.46 -2.19
CA ALA A 363 6.21 -8.89 -2.07
C ALA A 363 7.58 -9.20 -1.43
N ASN A 364 8.62 -8.41 -1.72
CA ASN A 364 9.93 -8.53 -1.08
C ASN A 364 9.89 -8.17 0.41
N ARG A 365 9.13 -7.14 0.82
CA ARG A 365 8.93 -6.79 2.23
C ARG A 365 8.12 -7.83 2.99
N LEU A 366 7.07 -8.33 2.33
CA LEU A 366 6.17 -9.37 2.85
C LEU A 366 6.78 -10.77 2.83
N LYS A 367 7.86 -10.98 2.07
CA LYS A 367 8.37 -12.32 1.71
C LYS A 367 7.29 -13.17 1.02
N CYS A 368 6.42 -12.54 0.23
CA CYS A 368 5.43 -13.18 -0.61
C CYS A 368 6.11 -13.76 -1.85
N ARG A 369 6.20 -15.07 -1.93
CA ARG A 369 6.96 -15.80 -2.96
C ARG A 369 6.08 -16.87 -3.58
N TYR A 370 6.55 -17.44 -4.70
CA TYR A 370 5.93 -18.60 -5.28
C TYR A 370 6.99 -19.55 -5.86
N LYS A 371 6.60 -20.80 -6.04
CA LYS A 371 7.37 -21.79 -6.79
C LYS A 371 6.92 -21.73 -8.25
N ASP A 372 7.85 -21.40 -9.16
CA ASP A 372 7.59 -21.47 -10.59
C ASP A 372 7.51 -22.92 -11.09
N GLU A 373 7.22 -23.12 -12.37
CA GLU A 373 7.07 -24.44 -12.99
C GLU A 373 8.34 -25.30 -12.89
N ASN A 374 9.51 -24.68 -12.71
CA ASN A 374 10.79 -25.34 -12.53
C ASN A 374 11.14 -25.55 -11.04
N GLY A 375 10.23 -25.23 -10.12
CA GLY A 375 10.43 -25.33 -8.69
C GLY A 375 11.31 -24.22 -8.09
N LYS A 376 11.72 -23.21 -8.90
CA LYS A 376 12.50 -22.08 -8.43
C LYS A 376 11.62 -21.09 -7.69
N THR A 377 12.12 -20.58 -6.56
CA THR A 377 11.41 -19.59 -5.78
C THR A 377 11.58 -18.20 -6.39
N GLN A 378 10.46 -17.53 -6.67
CA GLN A 378 10.38 -16.18 -7.22
C GLN A 378 9.57 -15.26 -6.27
N LEU A 379 9.76 -13.94 -6.38
CA LEU A 379 8.86 -12.97 -5.75
C LEU A 379 7.60 -12.81 -6.60
N ALA A 380 6.44 -12.77 -5.96
CA ALA A 380 5.20 -12.40 -6.63
C ALA A 380 5.16 -10.88 -6.89
N HIS A 381 4.19 -10.43 -7.71
CA HIS A 381 3.81 -9.03 -7.83
C HIS A 381 2.52 -8.76 -7.05
N THR A 382 2.41 -7.59 -6.44
CA THR A 382 1.18 -7.15 -5.75
C THR A 382 0.59 -5.94 -6.45
N LEU A 383 -0.73 -5.88 -6.47
CA LEU A 383 -1.50 -4.76 -7.00
C LEU A 383 -2.64 -4.44 -6.04
N ASN A 384 -3.04 -3.18 -5.99
CA ASN A 384 -4.27 -2.80 -5.32
C ASN A 384 -5.03 -1.72 -6.09
N GLY A 385 -6.27 -1.49 -5.70
CA GLY A 385 -7.06 -0.38 -6.18
C GLY A 385 -8.26 -0.13 -5.27
N SER A 386 -8.62 1.15 -5.11
CA SER A 386 -9.84 1.51 -4.41
C SER A 386 -11.06 1.26 -5.30
N SER A 387 -12.02 0.56 -4.78
CA SER A 387 -13.26 0.19 -5.50
C SER A 387 -14.52 0.65 -4.72
N LEU A 388 -14.72 1.86 -4.33
CA LEU A 388 -14.05 3.17 -4.40
C LEU A 388 -13.89 3.75 -2.98
N ALA A 389 -13.30 4.97 -2.87
CA ALA A 389 -13.32 5.76 -1.64
C ALA A 389 -14.66 6.52 -1.56
N LEU A 390 -15.50 6.16 -0.59
CA LEU A 390 -16.91 6.57 -0.57
C LEU A 390 -17.17 8.07 -0.40
N PRO A 391 -16.45 8.85 0.41
CA PRO A 391 -16.84 10.23 0.70
C PRO A 391 -16.98 11.11 -0.53
N ARG A 392 -16.01 11.06 -1.41
CA ARG A 392 -16.02 11.87 -2.64
C ARG A 392 -17.02 11.34 -3.67
N VAL A 393 -17.29 10.04 -3.67
CA VAL A 393 -18.36 9.43 -4.48
C VAL A 393 -19.73 9.90 -3.97
N VAL A 394 -19.94 9.90 -2.65
CA VAL A 394 -21.18 10.44 -2.05
C VAL A 394 -21.32 11.91 -2.37
N ALA A 395 -20.25 12.72 -2.24
CA ALA A 395 -20.27 14.12 -2.59
C ALA A 395 -20.73 14.36 -4.05
N ALA A 396 -20.12 13.64 -4.99
CA ALA A 396 -20.48 13.73 -6.41
C ALA A 396 -21.92 13.28 -6.67
N LEU A 397 -22.36 12.16 -6.07
CA LEU A 397 -23.75 11.68 -6.18
C LEU A 397 -24.77 12.70 -5.68
N LEU A 398 -24.47 13.37 -4.56
CA LEU A 398 -25.34 14.41 -4.02
C LEU A 398 -25.36 15.64 -4.92
N GLU A 399 -24.21 16.09 -5.44
CA GLU A 399 -24.09 17.28 -6.27
C GLU A 399 -24.69 17.09 -7.66
N ASP A 400 -24.36 15.99 -8.33
CA ASP A 400 -24.68 15.78 -9.74
C ASP A 400 -26.13 15.31 -9.99
N ASN A 401 -26.79 14.73 -8.97
CA ASN A 401 -28.13 14.17 -9.10
C ASN A 401 -29.24 15.07 -8.50
N GLN A 402 -28.97 16.36 -8.33
CA GLN A 402 -29.98 17.33 -7.91
C GLN A 402 -31.02 17.54 -9.02
N LYS A 403 -32.31 17.31 -8.73
CA LYS A 403 -33.38 17.44 -9.68
C LYS A 403 -34.71 17.74 -8.93
N ASP A 404 -35.47 18.72 -9.38
CA ASP A 404 -36.83 19.02 -8.88
C ASP A 404 -36.92 19.12 -7.34
N GLY A 405 -35.89 19.69 -6.71
CA GLY A 405 -35.85 19.89 -5.25
C GLY A 405 -35.50 18.64 -4.43
N CYS A 406 -35.06 17.55 -5.08
CA CYS A 406 -34.60 16.35 -4.42
C CYS A 406 -33.24 15.90 -5.00
N ILE A 407 -32.67 14.81 -4.48
CA ILE A 407 -31.49 14.13 -5.02
C ILE A 407 -31.96 12.76 -5.53
N VAL A 408 -31.83 12.52 -6.83
CA VAL A 408 -32.23 11.25 -7.47
C VAL A 408 -31.14 10.20 -7.25
N ILE A 409 -31.52 9.00 -6.86
CA ILE A 409 -30.58 7.89 -6.66
C ILE A 409 -30.41 7.13 -7.98
N PRO A 410 -29.14 6.87 -8.42
CA PRO A 410 -28.85 6.04 -9.57
C PRO A 410 -29.58 4.68 -9.51
N GLU A 411 -30.05 4.20 -10.65
CA GLU A 411 -30.84 2.95 -10.71
C GLU A 411 -30.11 1.76 -10.11
N CYS A 412 -28.80 1.64 -10.34
CA CYS A 412 -27.96 0.55 -9.82
C CYS A 412 -27.92 0.51 -8.28
N LEU A 413 -28.16 1.64 -7.60
CA LEU A 413 -28.16 1.71 -6.13
C LEU A 413 -29.53 1.51 -5.49
N ARG A 414 -30.66 1.66 -6.23
CA ARG A 414 -32.00 1.57 -5.67
C ARG A 414 -32.32 0.24 -4.99
N PRO A 415 -31.87 -0.93 -5.49
CA PRO A 415 -32.07 -2.20 -4.78
C PRO A 415 -31.40 -2.22 -3.39
N TYR A 416 -30.29 -1.48 -3.21
CA TYR A 416 -29.55 -1.41 -1.97
C TYR A 416 -30.06 -0.32 -1.02
N THR A 417 -30.47 0.82 -1.55
CA THR A 417 -31.03 1.93 -0.77
C THR A 417 -32.45 1.67 -0.30
N GLY A 418 -33.26 1.03 -1.13
CA GLY A 418 -34.70 0.84 -0.91
C GLY A 418 -35.51 2.13 -1.10
N PHE A 419 -34.91 3.17 -1.68
CA PHE A 419 -35.55 4.42 -2.11
C PHE A 419 -34.89 4.94 -3.40
N ASP A 420 -35.62 5.77 -4.14
CA ASP A 420 -35.21 6.33 -5.43
C ASP A 420 -34.78 7.80 -5.34
N ARG A 421 -35.00 8.47 -4.19
CA ARG A 421 -34.63 9.88 -3.98
C ARG A 421 -34.40 10.21 -2.51
N ILE A 422 -33.68 11.31 -2.29
CA ILE A 422 -33.55 12.01 -1.01
C ILE A 422 -34.30 13.35 -1.14
N ASP A 423 -35.30 13.54 -0.35
CA ASP A 423 -36.23 14.67 -0.32
C ASP A 423 -36.43 15.18 1.09
#